data_dcffd4dcb0bdad8ee5a5b0e081ed9d61
#
_entry.id   dcffd4dcb0bdad8ee5a5b0e081ed9d61
#
_cell.length_a   1.000
_cell.length_b   1.000
_cell.length_c   1.000
_cell.angle_alpha   90.00
_cell.angle_beta   90.00
_cell.angle_gamma   90.00
#
_symmetry.space_group_name_H-M   'P 1'
#
loop_
_entity.id
_entity.type
_entity.pdbx_description
1 polymer ?
#
loop_
_entity_poly.entity_id
_entity_poly.type
_entity_poly.pdbx_seq_one_letter_code
_entity_poly.pdbx_strand_id
1 'polypeptide(L)'
;MISEAAEVVDEVGWDQLTLASVADRLGVRLPSLYKHIGSLDDLRRGIGLLALAELRDVLASTAIGRSGPDALREVALAHASYARAHPGRYASTIAAPSPGEHERAELAGRVLEVVFAVLAGYGLAGDDAVHATRVMRAALHGFVTLEASGAFGMPQDIAVSYEYLIRTLDESLARWKPVGDAQVPPPGQRGRRAAPA
;
A
#
# COMPACT_ATOMS: atom_id res chain seq x y z
N MET A 1 -21.65 -5.28 7.95
CA MET A 1 -21.08 -6.57 7.46
C MET A 1 -19.68 -6.39 6.88
N ILE A 2 -19.45 -5.59 5.81
CA ILE A 2 -18.07 -5.39 5.29
C ILE A 2 -17.14 -4.81 6.36
N SER A 3 -17.60 -3.85 7.15
CA SER A 3 -16.83 -3.28 8.26
C SER A 3 -16.41 -4.35 9.29
N GLU A 4 -17.34 -5.23 9.70
CA GLU A 4 -17.02 -6.33 10.62
C GLU A 4 -16.04 -7.33 10.00
N ALA A 5 -16.21 -7.63 8.71
CA ALA A 5 -15.27 -8.49 8.00
C ALA A 5 -13.87 -7.86 7.88
N ALA A 6 -13.81 -6.53 7.79
CA ALA A 6 -12.56 -5.78 7.82
C ALA A 6 -11.86 -5.84 9.19
N GLU A 7 -12.63 -5.85 10.29
CA GLU A 7 -12.07 -6.11 11.63
C GLU A 7 -11.53 -7.55 11.73
N VAL A 8 -12.30 -8.52 11.24
CA VAL A 8 -11.87 -9.94 11.24
C VAL A 8 -10.56 -10.11 10.46
N VAL A 9 -10.44 -9.50 9.27
CA VAL A 9 -9.22 -9.65 8.45
C VAL A 9 -8.00 -9.02 9.12
N ASP A 10 -8.17 -7.95 9.89
CA ASP A 10 -7.06 -7.36 10.65
C ASP A 10 -6.57 -8.27 11.78
N GLU A 11 -7.47 -9.10 12.36
CA GLU A 11 -7.12 -10.05 13.40
C GLU A 11 -6.50 -11.36 12.88
N VAL A 12 -7.11 -11.94 11.82
CA VAL A 12 -6.69 -13.27 11.32
C VAL A 12 -5.69 -13.19 10.17
N GLY A 13 -5.57 -12.04 9.51
CA GLY A 13 -4.78 -11.85 8.30
C GLY A 13 -5.54 -12.15 7.01
N TRP A 14 -5.07 -11.56 5.91
CA TRP A 14 -5.73 -11.63 4.60
C TRP A 14 -5.92 -13.05 4.07
N ASP A 15 -4.90 -13.88 4.21
CA ASP A 15 -4.90 -15.25 3.66
C ASP A 15 -5.77 -16.20 4.47
N GLN A 16 -5.97 -15.90 5.77
CA GLN A 16 -6.74 -16.73 6.70
C GLN A 16 -8.22 -16.33 6.78
N LEU A 17 -8.63 -15.27 6.08
CA LEU A 17 -10.03 -14.83 6.06
C LEU A 17 -10.93 -15.88 5.40
N THR A 18 -11.99 -16.26 6.13
CA THR A 18 -13.03 -17.19 5.67
C THR A 18 -14.43 -16.61 5.93
N LEU A 19 -15.43 -17.08 5.15
CA LEU A 19 -16.82 -16.73 5.44
C LEU A 19 -17.28 -17.25 6.82
N ALA A 20 -16.72 -18.34 7.29
CA ALA A 20 -17.02 -18.88 8.61
C ALA A 20 -16.54 -17.95 9.72
N SER A 21 -15.29 -17.45 9.66
CA SER A 21 -14.77 -16.51 10.65
C SER A 21 -15.59 -15.22 10.74
N VAL A 22 -16.12 -14.75 9.61
CA VAL A 22 -17.01 -13.57 9.59
C VAL A 22 -18.41 -13.90 10.15
N ALA A 23 -18.98 -15.08 9.82
CA ALA A 23 -20.26 -15.51 10.36
C ALA A 23 -20.20 -15.65 11.89
N ASP A 24 -19.12 -16.24 12.41
CA ASP A 24 -18.88 -16.39 13.85
C ASP A 24 -18.77 -15.02 14.55
N ARG A 25 -18.03 -14.07 13.97
CA ARG A 25 -17.93 -12.68 14.48
C ARG A 25 -19.29 -11.99 14.53
N LEU A 26 -20.13 -12.16 13.50
CA LEU A 26 -21.46 -11.57 13.42
C LEU A 26 -22.51 -12.29 14.28
N GLY A 27 -22.18 -13.45 14.86
CA GLY A 27 -23.13 -14.28 15.61
C GLY A 27 -24.24 -14.88 14.76
N VAL A 28 -23.99 -15.09 13.46
CA VAL A 28 -24.97 -15.64 12.50
C VAL A 28 -24.51 -16.98 11.95
N ARG A 29 -25.48 -17.76 11.44
CA ARG A 29 -25.16 -19.00 10.73
C ARG A 29 -24.64 -18.70 9.33
N LEU A 30 -23.65 -19.46 8.85
CA LEU A 30 -23.05 -19.31 7.52
C LEU A 30 -24.09 -19.21 6.37
N PRO A 31 -25.21 -20.00 6.33
CA PRO A 31 -26.24 -19.82 5.31
C PRO A 31 -26.92 -18.44 5.32
N SER A 32 -26.97 -17.77 6.47
CA SER A 32 -27.51 -16.41 6.57
C SER A 32 -26.58 -15.38 5.94
N LEU A 33 -25.27 -15.60 6.02
CA LEU A 33 -24.27 -14.73 5.40
C LEU A 33 -24.38 -14.78 3.86
N TYR A 34 -24.61 -15.95 3.28
CA TYR A 34 -24.80 -16.11 1.84
C TYR A 34 -26.00 -15.38 1.24
N LYS A 35 -26.97 -14.92 2.06
CA LYS A 35 -28.07 -14.05 1.59
C LYS A 35 -27.60 -12.64 1.24
N HIS A 36 -26.42 -12.24 1.75
CA HIS A 36 -25.91 -10.87 1.63
C HIS A 36 -24.61 -10.81 0.84
N ILE A 37 -23.91 -11.93 0.71
CA ILE A 37 -22.64 -12.01 0.00
C ILE A 37 -22.57 -13.30 -0.83
N GLY A 38 -22.23 -13.18 -2.09
CA GLY A 38 -22.25 -14.33 -3.02
C GLY A 38 -21.06 -15.28 -2.82
N SER A 39 -19.90 -14.76 -2.43
CA SER A 39 -18.67 -15.51 -2.34
C SER A 39 -17.66 -14.88 -1.38
N LEU A 40 -16.60 -15.61 -1.05
CA LEU A 40 -15.43 -15.05 -0.34
C LEU A 40 -14.73 -13.96 -1.16
N ASP A 41 -14.72 -14.11 -2.49
CA ASP A 41 -14.10 -13.11 -3.37
C ASP A 41 -14.90 -11.80 -3.40
N ASP A 42 -16.25 -11.87 -3.33
CA ASP A 42 -17.08 -10.67 -3.17
C ASP A 42 -16.83 -9.98 -1.84
N LEU A 43 -16.66 -10.76 -0.76
CA LEU A 43 -16.30 -10.23 0.54
C LEU A 43 -14.92 -9.56 0.51
N ARG A 44 -13.92 -10.23 -0.04
CA ARG A 44 -12.57 -9.70 -0.21
C ARG A 44 -12.55 -8.44 -1.06
N ARG A 45 -13.34 -8.40 -2.13
CA ARG A 45 -13.50 -7.20 -2.96
C ARG A 45 -14.08 -6.06 -2.13
N GLY A 46 -15.15 -6.29 -1.37
CA GLY A 46 -15.76 -5.27 -0.52
C GLY A 46 -14.79 -4.71 0.53
N ILE A 47 -14.00 -5.58 1.18
CA ILE A 47 -12.95 -5.16 2.13
C ILE A 47 -11.88 -4.33 1.41
N GLY A 48 -11.44 -4.74 0.22
CA GLY A 48 -10.44 -4.00 -0.55
C GLY A 48 -10.91 -2.60 -0.96
N LEU A 49 -12.18 -2.43 -1.34
CA LEU A 49 -12.76 -1.13 -1.65
C LEU A 49 -12.82 -0.24 -0.40
N LEU A 50 -13.28 -0.79 0.73
CA LEU A 50 -13.29 -0.09 2.02
C LEU A 50 -11.89 0.37 2.42
N ALA A 51 -10.91 -0.54 2.36
CA ALA A 51 -9.53 -0.26 2.73
C ALA A 51 -8.87 0.83 1.86
N LEU A 52 -9.14 0.83 0.55
CA LEU A 52 -8.65 1.88 -0.35
C LEU A 52 -9.28 3.24 -0.05
N ALA A 53 -10.59 3.28 0.28
CA ALA A 53 -11.27 4.49 0.66
C ALA A 53 -10.72 5.05 1.98
N GLU A 54 -10.57 4.21 3.00
CA GLU A 54 -9.99 4.58 4.30
C GLU A 54 -8.56 5.08 4.16
N LEU A 55 -7.71 4.35 3.42
CA LEU A 55 -6.32 4.76 3.18
C LEU A 55 -6.28 6.12 2.49
N ARG A 56 -7.09 6.34 1.44
CA ARG A 56 -7.17 7.62 0.76
C ARG A 56 -7.55 8.74 1.72
N ASP A 57 -8.56 8.53 2.58
CA ASP A 57 -9.03 9.54 3.52
C ASP A 57 -7.96 9.91 4.56
N VAL A 58 -7.28 8.90 5.09
CA VAL A 58 -6.17 9.07 6.03
C VAL A 58 -5.04 9.87 5.38
N LEU A 59 -4.58 9.50 4.18
CA LEU A 59 -3.50 10.20 3.51
C LEU A 59 -3.90 11.61 3.08
N ALA A 60 -5.11 11.79 2.53
CA ALA A 60 -5.59 13.10 2.09
C ALA A 60 -5.73 14.08 3.25
N SER A 61 -6.28 13.65 4.39
CA SER A 61 -6.42 14.52 5.56
C SER A 61 -5.10 15.03 6.10
N THR A 62 -4.04 14.23 6.02
CA THR A 62 -2.70 14.63 6.47
C THR A 62 -1.96 15.50 5.47
N ALA A 63 -2.29 15.42 4.18
CA ALA A 63 -1.68 16.23 3.13
C ALA A 63 -2.27 17.66 3.03
N ILE A 64 -3.46 17.91 3.59
CA ILE A 64 -4.15 19.21 3.50
C ILE A 64 -3.28 20.32 4.08
N GLY A 65 -3.07 21.38 3.28
CA GLY A 65 -2.29 22.56 3.69
C GLY A 65 -0.78 22.34 3.73
N ARG A 66 -0.27 21.19 3.27
CA ARG A 66 1.14 20.83 3.25
C ARG A 66 1.64 20.61 1.82
N SER A 67 2.94 20.78 1.61
CA SER A 67 3.60 20.46 0.33
C SER A 67 5.06 20.03 0.57
N GLY A 68 5.69 19.39 -0.42
CA GLY A 68 7.10 18.99 -0.36
C GLY A 68 7.43 18.13 0.87
N PRO A 69 8.53 18.43 1.59
CA PRO A 69 9.02 17.63 2.72
C PRO A 69 7.99 17.40 3.82
N ASP A 70 7.24 18.43 4.19
CA ASP A 70 6.24 18.34 5.25
C ASP A 70 5.08 17.41 4.86
N ALA A 71 4.61 17.50 3.61
CA ALA A 71 3.57 16.61 3.10
C ALA A 71 4.08 15.16 3.00
N LEU A 72 5.29 14.96 2.50
CA LEU A 72 5.91 13.62 2.43
C LEU A 72 5.98 12.97 3.80
N ARG A 73 6.50 13.70 4.79
CA ARG A 73 6.66 13.18 6.16
C ARG A 73 5.33 12.74 6.76
N GLU A 74 4.34 13.63 6.75
CA GLU A 74 3.04 13.36 7.34
C GLU A 74 2.28 12.23 6.62
N VAL A 75 2.33 12.20 5.29
CA VAL A 75 1.73 11.11 4.50
C VAL A 75 2.44 9.77 4.75
N ALA A 76 3.78 9.75 4.87
CA ALA A 76 4.52 8.54 5.20
C ALA A 76 4.18 8.01 6.60
N LEU A 77 4.09 8.89 7.61
CA LEU A 77 3.69 8.51 8.96
C LEU A 77 2.25 7.99 9.02
N ALA A 78 1.33 8.65 8.33
CA ALA A 78 -0.07 8.23 8.25
C ALA A 78 -0.21 6.86 7.55
N HIS A 79 0.55 6.63 6.47
CA HIS A 79 0.63 5.34 5.79
C HIS A 79 1.09 4.22 6.74
N ALA A 80 2.18 4.44 7.48
CA ALA A 80 2.69 3.44 8.42
C ALA A 80 1.72 3.20 9.58
N SER A 81 1.09 4.25 10.09
CA SER A 81 0.07 4.15 11.14
C SER A 81 -1.12 3.31 10.69
N TYR A 82 -1.64 3.56 9.48
CA TYR A 82 -2.73 2.77 8.90
C TYR A 82 -2.33 1.29 8.71
N ALA A 83 -1.16 1.03 8.15
CA ALA A 83 -0.69 -0.33 7.92
C ALA A 83 -0.51 -1.13 9.22
N ARG A 84 -0.05 -0.48 10.31
CA ARG A 84 0.10 -1.10 11.64
C ARG A 84 -1.24 -1.33 12.32
N ALA A 85 -2.17 -0.37 12.22
CA ALA A 85 -3.48 -0.48 12.84
C ALA A 85 -4.40 -1.47 12.11
N HIS A 86 -4.24 -1.62 10.79
CA HIS A 86 -5.12 -2.39 9.92
C HIS A 86 -4.33 -3.31 8.97
N PRO A 87 -3.55 -4.27 9.49
CA PRO A 87 -2.63 -5.06 8.67
C PRO A 87 -3.34 -5.91 7.60
N GLY A 88 -4.51 -6.45 7.89
CA GLY A 88 -5.30 -7.23 6.95
C GLY A 88 -5.96 -6.37 5.87
N ARG A 89 -6.54 -5.23 6.26
CA ARG A 89 -7.06 -4.21 5.31
C ARG A 89 -5.94 -3.70 4.43
N TYR A 90 -4.79 -3.33 5.01
CA TYR A 90 -3.65 -2.83 4.27
C TYR A 90 -3.14 -3.85 3.24
N ALA A 91 -3.06 -5.13 3.60
CA ALA A 91 -2.69 -6.20 2.66
C ALA A 91 -3.60 -6.24 1.42
N SER A 92 -4.89 -5.94 1.58
CA SER A 92 -5.85 -5.89 0.48
C SER A 92 -5.60 -4.74 -0.53
N THR A 93 -4.86 -3.70 -0.13
CA THR A 93 -4.58 -2.53 -0.99
C THR A 93 -3.38 -2.71 -1.92
N ILE A 94 -2.60 -3.78 -1.74
CA ILE A 94 -1.29 -3.93 -2.39
C ILE A 94 -1.42 -4.28 -3.87
N ALA A 95 -2.31 -5.21 -4.21
CA ALA A 95 -2.48 -5.67 -5.58
C ALA A 95 -3.05 -4.56 -6.48
N ALA A 96 -2.50 -4.43 -7.68
CA ALA A 96 -3.06 -3.56 -8.68
C ALA A 96 -4.46 -4.06 -9.11
N PRO A 97 -5.39 -3.15 -9.47
CA PRO A 97 -6.69 -3.54 -10.00
C PRO A 97 -6.55 -4.41 -11.25
N SER A 98 -7.35 -5.47 -11.33
CA SER A 98 -7.43 -6.31 -12.52
C SER A 98 -8.32 -5.68 -13.59
N PRO A 99 -8.21 -6.08 -14.88
CA PRO A 99 -9.13 -5.65 -15.92
C PRO A 99 -10.59 -5.93 -15.51
N GLY A 100 -11.45 -4.90 -15.60
CA GLY A 100 -12.86 -4.98 -15.19
C GLY A 100 -13.17 -4.56 -13.76
N GLU A 101 -12.17 -4.36 -12.90
CA GLU A 101 -12.36 -3.84 -11.54
C GLU A 101 -12.41 -2.30 -11.53
N HIS A 102 -13.39 -1.70 -12.22
CA HIS A 102 -13.46 -0.25 -12.42
C HIS A 102 -13.53 0.55 -11.11
N GLU A 103 -14.37 0.12 -10.16
CA GLU A 103 -14.51 0.78 -8.86
C GLU A 103 -13.21 0.75 -8.05
N ARG A 104 -12.51 -0.40 -8.06
CA ARG A 104 -11.21 -0.54 -7.42
C ARG A 104 -10.15 0.33 -8.09
N ALA A 105 -10.15 0.41 -9.42
CA ALA A 105 -9.24 1.27 -10.17
C ALA A 105 -9.47 2.75 -9.87
N GLU A 106 -10.73 3.18 -9.75
CA GLU A 106 -11.08 4.54 -9.38
C GLU A 106 -10.57 4.90 -7.96
N LEU A 107 -10.83 4.04 -6.97
CA LEU A 107 -10.36 4.28 -5.60
C LEU A 107 -8.83 4.26 -5.50
N ALA A 108 -8.16 3.33 -6.18
CA ALA A 108 -6.70 3.31 -6.27
C ALA A 108 -6.15 4.58 -6.95
N GLY A 109 -6.82 5.07 -7.99
CA GLY A 109 -6.51 6.34 -8.64
C GLY A 109 -6.59 7.53 -7.67
N ARG A 110 -7.61 7.59 -6.82
CA ARG A 110 -7.76 8.64 -5.80
C ARG A 110 -6.64 8.59 -4.74
N VAL A 111 -6.14 7.43 -4.38
CA VAL A 111 -4.94 7.31 -3.52
C VAL A 111 -3.72 7.89 -4.25
N LEU A 112 -3.54 7.57 -5.54
CA LEU A 112 -2.44 8.09 -6.35
C LEU A 112 -2.50 9.61 -6.52
N GLU A 113 -3.68 10.21 -6.62
CA GLU A 113 -3.84 11.68 -6.68
C GLU A 113 -3.22 12.37 -5.45
N VAL A 114 -3.40 11.82 -4.25
CA VAL A 114 -2.76 12.34 -3.04
C VAL A 114 -1.24 12.26 -3.14
N VAL A 115 -0.71 11.12 -3.60
CA VAL A 115 0.73 10.92 -3.77
C VAL A 115 1.30 11.87 -4.82
N PHE A 116 0.61 12.05 -5.96
CA PHE A 116 1.03 12.99 -6.99
C PHE A 116 1.01 14.45 -6.50
N ALA A 117 0.05 14.82 -5.65
CA ALA A 117 0.02 16.15 -5.04
C ALA A 117 1.26 16.39 -4.14
N VAL A 118 1.69 15.37 -3.37
CA VAL A 118 2.93 15.43 -2.59
C VAL A 118 4.14 15.60 -3.51
N LEU A 119 4.23 14.79 -4.59
CA LEU A 119 5.33 14.81 -5.54
C LEU A 119 5.41 16.11 -6.36
N ALA A 120 4.27 16.74 -6.64
CA ALA A 120 4.22 18.06 -7.26
C ALA A 120 4.93 19.12 -6.42
N GLY A 121 4.96 18.98 -5.09
CA GLY A 121 5.75 19.83 -4.18
C GLY A 121 7.27 19.72 -4.38
N TYR A 122 7.74 18.66 -5.04
CA TYR A 122 9.13 18.48 -5.48
C TYR A 122 9.35 18.83 -6.96
N GLY A 123 8.33 19.36 -7.64
CA GLY A 123 8.37 19.65 -9.07
C GLY A 123 8.27 18.41 -9.97
N LEU A 124 7.87 17.26 -9.44
CA LEU A 124 7.77 16.01 -10.20
C LEU A 124 6.39 15.87 -10.84
N ALA A 125 6.35 15.58 -12.14
CA ALA A 125 5.14 15.38 -12.93
C ALA A 125 5.36 14.31 -14.01
N GLY A 126 4.29 13.85 -14.67
CA GLY A 126 4.36 12.87 -15.76
C GLY A 126 5.04 11.57 -15.34
N ASP A 127 5.94 11.06 -16.18
CA ASP A 127 6.63 9.79 -15.96
C ASP A 127 7.53 9.80 -14.73
N ASP A 128 8.17 10.93 -14.42
CA ASP A 128 9.00 11.09 -13.22
C ASP A 128 8.16 10.93 -11.94
N ALA A 129 6.94 11.49 -11.90
CA ALA A 129 6.04 11.28 -10.77
C ALA A 129 5.61 9.80 -10.64
N VAL A 130 5.41 9.08 -11.75
CA VAL A 130 5.12 7.65 -11.73
C VAL A 130 6.30 6.84 -11.18
N HIS A 131 7.53 7.14 -11.63
CA HIS A 131 8.74 6.47 -11.13
C HIS A 131 8.99 6.78 -9.65
N ALA A 132 8.86 8.03 -9.24
CA ALA A 132 9.00 8.44 -7.85
C ALA A 132 7.95 7.78 -6.94
N THR A 133 6.68 7.67 -7.40
CA THR A 133 5.62 6.94 -6.70
C THR A 133 6.00 5.48 -6.47
N ARG A 134 6.55 4.80 -7.47
CA ARG A 134 6.98 3.40 -7.35
C ARG A 134 8.12 3.24 -6.34
N VAL A 135 9.11 4.13 -6.38
CA VAL A 135 10.24 4.14 -5.43
C VAL A 135 9.73 4.36 -4.01
N MET A 136 8.95 5.42 -3.80
CA MET A 136 8.38 5.76 -2.50
C MET A 136 7.50 4.63 -1.97
N ARG A 137 6.59 4.10 -2.79
CA ARG A 137 5.72 2.98 -2.40
C ARG A 137 6.52 1.73 -2.03
N ALA A 138 7.53 1.36 -2.83
CA ALA A 138 8.36 0.19 -2.55
C ALA A 138 9.10 0.32 -1.22
N ALA A 139 9.64 1.51 -0.92
CA ALA A 139 10.37 1.78 0.31
C ALA A 139 9.45 1.77 1.55
N LEU A 140 8.34 2.52 1.52
CA LEU A 140 7.40 2.61 2.63
C LEU A 140 6.69 1.27 2.89
N HIS A 141 6.20 0.60 1.84
CA HIS A 141 5.57 -0.71 1.93
C HIS A 141 6.55 -1.78 2.42
N GLY A 142 7.76 -1.81 1.86
CA GLY A 142 8.79 -2.77 2.27
C GLY A 142 9.13 -2.63 3.75
N PHE A 143 9.26 -1.40 4.25
CA PHE A 143 9.56 -1.15 5.65
C PHE A 143 8.46 -1.66 6.58
N VAL A 144 7.20 -1.26 6.37
CA VAL A 144 6.09 -1.68 7.24
C VAL A 144 5.81 -3.18 7.17
N THR A 145 6.06 -3.81 6.02
CA THR A 145 5.91 -5.26 5.86
C THR A 145 7.00 -6.03 6.60
N LEU A 146 8.26 -5.58 6.53
CA LEU A 146 9.36 -6.17 7.28
C LEU A 146 9.17 -5.99 8.78
N GLU A 147 8.72 -4.82 9.22
CA GLU A 147 8.38 -4.57 10.62
C GLU A 147 7.28 -5.52 11.11
N ALA A 148 6.16 -5.62 10.38
CA ALA A 148 5.03 -6.47 10.73
C ALA A 148 5.39 -7.97 10.80
N SER A 149 6.36 -8.41 9.96
CA SER A 149 6.87 -9.78 9.98
C SER A 149 7.92 -10.05 11.08
N GLY A 150 8.29 -9.04 11.89
CA GLY A 150 9.33 -9.18 12.91
C GLY A 150 10.75 -9.32 12.34
N ALA A 151 10.98 -8.88 11.09
CA ALA A 151 12.26 -9.05 10.41
C ALA A 151 13.36 -8.10 10.92
N PHE A 152 13.02 -7.08 11.72
CA PHE A 152 13.99 -6.16 12.33
C PHE A 152 14.44 -6.70 13.69
N GLY A 153 15.44 -7.57 13.71
CA GLY A 153 15.93 -8.26 14.92
C GLY A 153 16.99 -7.50 15.73
N MET A 154 17.42 -6.31 15.30
CA MET A 154 18.43 -5.50 16.01
C MET A 154 17.77 -4.60 17.07
N PRO A 155 18.47 -4.24 18.19
CA PRO A 155 17.86 -3.53 19.31
C PRO A 155 17.57 -2.05 19.08
N GLN A 156 17.98 -1.49 17.94
CA GLN A 156 17.75 -0.09 17.60
C GLN A 156 16.26 0.20 17.41
N ASP A 157 15.84 1.40 17.78
CA ASP A 157 14.47 1.85 17.65
C ASP A 157 14.04 1.89 16.17
N ILE A 158 13.00 1.10 15.85
CA ILE A 158 12.44 0.99 14.50
C ILE A 158 11.82 2.31 14.05
N ALA A 159 11.23 3.10 14.98
CA ALA A 159 10.66 4.40 14.63
C ALA A 159 11.75 5.38 14.16
N VAL A 160 12.92 5.36 14.79
CA VAL A 160 14.08 6.15 14.34
C VAL A 160 14.53 5.70 12.95
N SER A 161 14.53 4.40 12.67
CA SER A 161 14.87 3.88 11.35
C SER A 161 13.88 4.32 10.27
N TYR A 162 12.59 4.42 10.62
CA TYR A 162 11.56 4.93 9.71
C TYR A 162 11.74 6.42 9.41
N GLU A 163 12.12 7.24 10.39
CA GLU A 163 12.47 8.65 10.18
C GLU A 163 13.69 8.80 9.25
N TYR A 164 14.69 7.90 9.36
CA TYR A 164 15.81 7.85 8.40
C TYR A 164 15.33 7.53 6.99
N LEU A 165 14.39 6.59 6.83
CA LEU A 165 13.80 6.27 5.53
C LEU A 165 13.10 7.48 4.92
N ILE A 166 12.25 8.17 5.70
CA ILE A 166 11.54 9.39 5.25
C ILE A 166 12.54 10.46 4.80
N ARG A 167 13.58 10.72 5.59
CA ARG A 167 14.62 11.68 5.22
C ARG A 167 15.36 11.29 3.94
N THR A 168 15.69 10.01 3.79
CA THR A 168 16.32 9.50 2.57
C THR A 168 15.45 9.69 1.34
N LEU A 169 14.15 9.44 1.46
CA LEU A 169 13.19 9.69 0.39
C LEU A 169 13.11 11.19 0.06
N ASP A 170 13.02 12.06 1.07
CA ASP A 170 12.99 13.51 0.89
C ASP A 170 14.21 14.01 0.12
N GLU A 171 15.41 13.66 0.58
CA GLU A 171 16.68 14.04 -0.09
C GLU A 171 16.77 13.50 -1.52
N SER A 172 16.25 12.29 -1.76
CA SER A 172 16.23 11.67 -3.08
C SER A 172 15.25 12.39 -4.02
N LEU A 173 14.05 12.70 -3.55
CA LEU A 173 13.02 13.41 -4.32
C LEU A 173 13.45 14.86 -4.64
N ALA A 174 14.07 15.56 -3.68
CA ALA A 174 14.58 16.92 -3.87
C ALA A 174 15.71 17.02 -4.93
N ARG A 175 16.43 15.91 -5.15
CA ARG A 175 17.53 15.80 -6.12
C ARG A 175 17.20 14.89 -7.30
N TRP A 176 15.91 14.64 -7.54
CA TRP A 176 15.47 13.72 -8.59
C TRP A 176 16.05 14.11 -9.95
N LYS A 177 16.66 13.11 -10.61
CA LYS A 177 17.14 13.27 -11.99
C LYS A 177 16.60 12.13 -12.82
N PRO A 178 16.04 12.40 -14.01
CA PRO A 178 15.63 11.35 -14.92
C PRO A 178 16.77 10.40 -15.24
N VAL A 179 16.50 9.11 -15.25
CA VAL A 179 17.46 8.10 -15.72
C VAL A 179 17.37 8.07 -17.23
N GLY A 180 18.49 8.35 -17.94
CA GLY A 180 18.52 8.28 -19.40
C GLY A 180 18.32 6.85 -19.89
N ASP A 181 17.71 6.68 -21.06
CA ASP A 181 17.40 5.38 -21.68
C ASP A 181 18.62 4.44 -21.81
N ALA A 182 19.83 5.00 -21.97
CA ALA A 182 21.08 4.24 -22.04
C ALA A 182 21.51 3.59 -20.71
N GLN A 183 20.89 3.96 -19.58
CA GLN A 183 21.23 3.43 -18.23
C GLN A 183 20.28 2.32 -17.78
N VAL A 184 19.20 2.06 -18.49
CA VAL A 184 18.24 1.01 -18.17
C VAL A 184 18.56 -0.23 -19.01
N PRO A 185 19.04 -1.34 -18.41
CA PRO A 185 19.25 -2.58 -19.16
C PRO A 185 17.88 -3.10 -19.67
N PRO A 186 17.81 -3.57 -20.93
CA PRO A 186 16.56 -4.06 -21.49
C PRO A 186 15.99 -5.23 -20.67
N PRO A 187 14.66 -5.30 -20.48
CA PRO A 187 14.03 -6.41 -19.79
C PRO A 187 14.28 -7.70 -20.59
N GLY A 188 14.99 -8.68 -20.00
CA GLY A 188 15.13 -10.03 -20.57
C GLY A 188 16.54 -10.55 -20.83
N GLN A 189 17.62 -9.78 -20.68
CA GLN A 189 19.00 -10.31 -20.73
C GLN A 189 19.48 -10.78 -19.35
N ARG A 190 18.73 -11.66 -18.68
CA ARG A 190 19.30 -12.48 -17.60
C ARG A 190 20.11 -13.60 -18.27
N GLY A 191 21.43 -13.55 -18.02
CA GLY A 191 22.45 -14.36 -18.66
C GLY A 191 22.05 -15.81 -18.89
N ARG A 192 22.12 -16.23 -20.16
CA ARG A 192 22.45 -17.61 -20.48
C ARG A 192 23.86 -17.85 -19.95
N ARG A 193 23.96 -18.45 -18.76
CA ARG A 193 25.23 -19.05 -18.34
C ARG A 193 25.54 -20.11 -19.38
N ALA A 194 26.63 -19.91 -20.09
CA ALA A 194 27.23 -20.97 -20.92
C ALA A 194 27.51 -22.18 -20.00
N ALA A 195 26.98 -23.33 -20.36
CA ALA A 195 27.38 -24.60 -19.73
C ALA A 195 28.85 -24.83 -20.00
N PRO A 196 29.63 -25.26 -19.00
CA PRO A 196 31.00 -25.68 -19.24
C PRO A 196 31.02 -26.94 -20.09
N ALA A 197 31.92 -26.96 -21.07
CA ALA A 197 32.24 -28.11 -21.93
C ALA A 197 32.86 -29.25 -21.13
#